data_1d71562b0275ced8f68ad1597537c493
#
_entry.id   1d71562b0275ced8f68ad1597537c493
#
_cell.length_a   1.000
_cell.length_b   1.000
_cell.length_c   1.000
_cell.angle_alpha   90.00
_cell.angle_beta   90.00
_cell.angle_gamma   90.00
#
_symmetry.space_group_name_H-M   'P 1'
#
loop_
_entity.id
_entity.type
_entity.pdbx_description
1 polymer ?
#
loop_
_entity_poly.entity_id
_entity_poly.type
_entity_poly.pdbx_seq_one_letter_code
_entity_poly.pdbx_strand_id
1 'polypeptide(L)'
;VSDEVEASLEDASLPTAASGSRRSPKDVTIYSTNQVGRIRELLTRMYAARNAIRFYSIDHPACESAIEALYEVIDRYFREGVEVEITFFEGEVFLGQQLLPDESVLFDQLIRELSASEVGSLIFRPGLDRVALARLLSILSSDPSTLQESGGVQRMISEAGISGAEVRSVKILESVDRKRASARGAHESYDDAISLLREIDILMRRNTTINSGMIKEVVRALVDNVVSSRYVMLELTGLKNYDEYTFYHSANVATLSLALGSTISSDSRFLQSLGTGALLHDIGKMTIDFEILNKPGPLTAAEWEAVKNHPITGARQAARIPGLDKSALVIIFEHHMRYDGNGYPTVVSRRTQHLASRIVAVADAFDAMTSRRTYSSARSQSEAMLALAKSADFALDPVLTRLFASILGIYPPRSVVRLSDGSIGIVMRPSEKDMLKPIVKVISDPASAMIEPYVVDLSNDSGITVRASLDAANLNIEVDDYL
;
A
#
# COMPACT_ATOMS: atom_id res chain seq x y z
N VAL A 1 -7.03 -39.34 -32.52
CA VAL A 1 -8.05 -38.80 -33.39
C VAL A 1 -7.85 -37.31 -33.39
N SER A 2 -6.97 -36.94 -34.25
CA SER A 2 -6.67 -35.63 -34.76
C SER A 2 -7.69 -35.24 -35.83
N ASP A 3 -7.77 -33.92 -36.08
CA ASP A 3 -8.23 -33.32 -37.30
C ASP A 3 -9.75 -33.46 -37.61
N GLU A 4 -10.42 -32.37 -37.42
CA GLU A 4 -11.56 -31.82 -38.15
C GLU A 4 -12.34 -30.89 -37.22
N VAL A 5 -12.10 -29.61 -37.30
CA VAL A 5 -13.00 -28.47 -37.31
C VAL A 5 -12.16 -27.18 -37.40
N GLU A 6 -11.51 -26.98 -38.52
CA GLU A 6 -11.29 -25.67 -39.11
C GLU A 6 -12.20 -25.59 -40.34
N ALA A 7 -13.14 -24.67 -40.31
CA ALA A 7 -13.75 -23.95 -41.43
C ALA A 7 -15.24 -23.71 -41.13
N SER A 8 -15.55 -22.51 -40.74
CA SER A 8 -16.64 -21.68 -41.23
C SER A 8 -17.01 -20.61 -40.20
N LEU A 9 -16.69 -19.38 -40.53
CA LEU A 9 -17.48 -18.18 -40.29
C LEU A 9 -16.67 -16.94 -40.72
N GLU A 10 -16.52 -16.81 -42.02
CA GLU A 10 -16.40 -15.49 -42.64
C GLU A 10 -17.82 -14.97 -42.91
N ASP A 11 -17.93 -13.67 -42.80
CA ASP A 11 -18.98 -12.81 -43.36
C ASP A 11 -20.22 -12.50 -42.48
N ALA A 12 -20.14 -11.37 -41.78
CA ALA A 12 -21.27 -10.47 -41.61
C ALA A 12 -20.78 -9.04 -41.30
N SER A 13 -20.90 -8.19 -42.27
CA SER A 13 -20.57 -6.78 -42.31
C SER A 13 -21.36 -5.90 -41.36
N LEU A 14 -20.67 -4.89 -40.83
CA LEU A 14 -21.06 -3.73 -40.01
C LEU A 14 -22.24 -2.91 -40.55
N PRO A 15 -22.81 -2.06 -39.68
CA PRO A 15 -22.98 -0.68 -40.03
C PRO A 15 -22.28 0.30 -39.08
N THR A 16 -21.62 1.27 -39.71
CA THR A 16 -21.03 2.48 -39.13
C THR A 16 -22.08 3.37 -38.47
N ALA A 17 -21.80 3.88 -37.28
CA ALA A 17 -22.45 5.07 -36.72
C ALA A 17 -21.49 5.88 -35.81
N ALA A 18 -21.19 7.07 -36.33
CA ALA A 18 -20.97 8.35 -35.66
C ALA A 18 -20.07 8.50 -34.46
N SER A 19 -19.00 9.22 -34.70
CA SER A 19 -18.08 9.95 -33.85
C SER A 19 -18.71 10.59 -32.60
N GLY A 20 -18.31 10.11 -31.43
CA GLY A 20 -18.37 10.83 -30.18
C GLY A 20 -17.06 10.56 -29.43
N SER A 21 -16.21 11.59 -29.30
CA SER A 21 -14.91 11.51 -28.65
C SER A 21 -15.07 11.19 -27.17
N ARG A 22 -15.01 9.94 -26.82
CA ARG A 22 -14.73 9.48 -25.44
C ARG A 22 -13.22 9.41 -25.28
N ARG A 23 -12.66 10.31 -24.46
CA ARG A 23 -11.29 10.19 -23.97
C ARG A 23 -11.17 8.85 -23.24
N SER A 24 -10.34 7.96 -23.78
CA SER A 24 -9.96 6.70 -23.14
C SER A 24 -9.25 6.97 -21.81
N PRO A 25 -9.40 6.08 -20.79
CA PRO A 25 -8.55 6.12 -19.61
C PRO A 25 -7.10 5.97 -20.08
N LYS A 26 -6.20 6.82 -19.57
CA LYS A 26 -4.77 6.77 -19.88
C LYS A 26 -4.24 5.41 -19.48
N ASP A 27 -3.70 4.66 -20.42
CA ASP A 27 -3.00 3.41 -20.19
C ASP A 27 -1.89 3.62 -19.15
N VAL A 28 -1.85 2.77 -18.13
CA VAL A 28 -0.75 2.73 -17.15
C VAL A 28 0.48 2.24 -17.90
N THR A 29 1.37 3.14 -18.23
CA THR A 29 2.62 2.83 -18.94
C THR A 29 3.58 2.19 -17.94
N ILE A 30 3.83 0.89 -18.08
CA ILE A 30 4.89 0.21 -17.32
C ILE A 30 6.21 0.54 -18.00
N TYR A 31 7.07 1.26 -17.30
CA TYR A 31 8.38 1.64 -17.82
C TYR A 31 9.33 0.45 -17.82
N SER A 32 10.08 0.27 -18.91
CA SER A 32 11.08 -0.79 -19.04
C SER A 32 12.31 -0.52 -18.16
N THR A 33 13.10 -1.56 -17.88
CA THR A 33 14.38 -1.46 -17.14
C THR A 33 15.31 -0.40 -17.74
N ASN A 34 15.26 -0.21 -19.06
CA ASN A 34 16.03 0.82 -19.76
C ASN A 34 15.54 2.24 -19.43
N GLN A 35 14.24 2.44 -19.25
CA GLN A 35 13.66 3.73 -18.87
C GLN A 35 14.01 4.11 -17.42
N VAL A 36 14.00 3.15 -16.50
CA VAL A 36 14.44 3.35 -15.11
C VAL A 36 15.93 3.76 -15.06
N GLY A 37 16.78 3.08 -15.84
CA GLY A 37 18.21 3.45 -15.94
C GLY A 37 18.42 4.89 -16.46
N ARG A 38 17.60 5.33 -17.39
CA ARG A 38 17.65 6.72 -17.93
C ARG A 38 17.19 7.75 -16.89
N ILE A 39 16.19 7.44 -16.06
CA ILE A 39 15.79 8.33 -14.96
C ILE A 39 16.87 8.40 -13.89
N ARG A 40 17.53 7.30 -13.56
CA ARG A 40 18.70 7.30 -12.66
C ARG A 40 19.82 8.22 -13.19
N GLU A 41 20.10 8.15 -14.48
CA GLU A 41 21.07 9.06 -15.12
C GLU A 41 20.63 10.52 -14.98
N LEU A 42 19.36 10.83 -15.26
CA LEU A 42 18.79 12.18 -15.14
C LEU A 42 18.87 12.72 -13.71
N LEU A 43 18.46 11.95 -12.72
CA LEU A 43 18.53 12.33 -11.31
C LEU A 43 19.97 12.53 -10.86
N THR A 44 20.90 11.67 -11.31
CA THR A 44 22.34 11.82 -11.03
C THR A 44 22.89 13.13 -11.59
N ARG A 45 22.57 13.47 -12.84
CA ARG A 45 23.02 14.73 -13.47
C ARG A 45 22.37 15.94 -12.83
N MET A 46 21.10 15.85 -12.47
CA MET A 46 20.39 16.93 -11.77
C MET A 46 20.99 17.19 -10.38
N TYR A 47 21.30 16.13 -9.62
CA TYR A 47 21.98 16.27 -8.34
C TYR A 47 23.37 16.90 -8.47
N ALA A 48 24.15 16.46 -9.46
CA ALA A 48 25.48 17.04 -9.74
C ALA A 48 25.40 18.50 -10.13
N ALA A 49 24.46 18.89 -11.01
CA ALA A 49 24.29 20.27 -11.45
C ALA A 49 23.85 21.20 -10.30
N ARG A 50 22.89 20.74 -9.46
CA ARG A 50 22.48 21.50 -8.27
C ARG A 50 23.65 21.70 -7.28
N ASN A 51 24.42 20.65 -7.02
CA ASN A 51 25.58 20.75 -6.14
C ASN A 51 26.63 21.71 -6.71
N ALA A 52 26.91 21.67 -8.02
CA ALA A 52 27.81 22.62 -8.65
C ALA A 52 27.38 24.09 -8.45
N ILE A 53 26.09 24.39 -8.66
CA ILE A 53 25.52 25.74 -8.47
C ILE A 53 25.57 26.21 -7.01
N ARG A 54 25.49 25.29 -6.03
CA ARG A 54 25.60 25.63 -4.59
C ARG A 54 27.02 26.02 -4.18
N PHE A 55 28.04 25.47 -4.86
CA PHE A 55 29.45 25.72 -4.49
C PHE A 55 30.13 26.76 -5.37
N TYR A 56 29.63 26.99 -6.58
CA TYR A 56 30.24 27.90 -7.55
C TYR A 56 29.20 28.87 -8.12
N SER A 57 29.67 30.01 -8.67
CA SER A 57 28.78 30.87 -9.45
C SER A 57 28.27 30.15 -10.71
N ILE A 58 27.09 30.52 -11.17
CA ILE A 58 26.45 29.85 -12.31
C ILE A 58 27.29 29.91 -13.60
N ASP A 59 28.10 30.97 -13.75
CA ASP A 59 29.01 31.17 -14.88
C ASP A 59 30.35 30.41 -14.73
N HIS A 60 30.52 29.62 -13.68
CA HIS A 60 31.73 28.84 -13.49
C HIS A 60 31.74 27.62 -14.42
N PRO A 61 32.88 27.25 -15.06
CA PRO A 61 32.94 26.13 -16.01
C PRO A 61 32.43 24.80 -15.49
N ALA A 62 32.51 24.54 -14.18
CA ALA A 62 31.97 23.34 -13.55
C ALA A 62 30.42 23.32 -13.58
N CYS A 63 29.79 24.50 -13.40
CA CYS A 63 28.32 24.61 -13.50
C CYS A 63 27.86 24.46 -14.96
N GLU A 64 28.55 25.15 -15.89
CA GLU A 64 28.23 25.02 -17.32
C GLU A 64 28.32 23.55 -17.79
N SER A 65 29.40 22.86 -17.44
CA SER A 65 29.59 21.44 -17.79
C SER A 65 28.53 20.54 -17.17
N ALA A 66 28.14 20.77 -15.91
CA ALA A 66 27.12 19.97 -15.25
C ALA A 66 25.71 20.21 -15.80
N ILE A 67 25.38 21.47 -16.15
CA ILE A 67 24.11 21.84 -16.79
C ILE A 67 24.06 21.26 -18.20
N GLU A 68 25.12 21.31 -18.97
CA GLU A 68 25.20 20.71 -20.30
C GLU A 68 24.95 19.21 -20.23
N ALA A 69 25.64 18.50 -19.32
CA ALA A 69 25.47 17.06 -19.16
C ALA A 69 24.03 16.66 -18.75
N LEU A 70 23.35 17.51 -17.97
CA LEU A 70 21.93 17.29 -17.65
C LEU A 70 21.05 17.57 -18.87
N TYR A 71 21.31 18.67 -19.58
CA TYR A 71 20.54 19.04 -20.77
C TYR A 71 20.62 17.96 -21.85
N GLU A 72 21.79 17.38 -22.10
CA GLU A 72 21.95 16.26 -23.04
C GLU A 72 21.07 15.04 -22.70
N VAL A 73 20.89 14.75 -21.41
CA VAL A 73 20.01 13.66 -20.96
C VAL A 73 18.57 14.02 -21.25
N ILE A 74 18.12 15.24 -20.94
CA ILE A 74 16.76 15.71 -21.18
C ILE A 74 16.47 15.76 -22.67
N ASP A 75 17.39 16.27 -23.48
CA ASP A 75 17.25 16.39 -24.94
C ASP A 75 17.07 15.03 -25.65
N ARG A 76 17.66 13.97 -25.11
CA ARG A 76 17.41 12.60 -25.61
C ARG A 76 15.93 12.20 -25.52
N TYR A 77 15.23 12.59 -24.42
CA TYR A 77 13.78 12.36 -24.31
C TYR A 77 13.00 13.21 -25.31
N PHE A 78 13.41 14.48 -25.52
CA PHE A 78 12.73 15.37 -26.46
C PHE A 78 12.86 14.91 -27.91
N ARG A 79 14.01 14.33 -28.30
CA ARG A 79 14.19 13.73 -29.64
C ARG A 79 13.29 12.52 -29.88
N GLU A 80 12.87 11.83 -28.81
CA GLU A 80 11.92 10.74 -28.87
C GLU A 80 10.45 11.21 -28.78
N GLY A 81 10.21 12.53 -28.66
CA GLY A 81 8.87 13.10 -28.51
C GLY A 81 8.25 12.85 -27.13
N VAL A 82 9.05 12.54 -26.12
CA VAL A 82 8.59 12.18 -24.77
C VAL A 82 8.80 13.35 -23.81
N GLU A 83 7.76 13.69 -23.05
CA GLU A 83 7.87 14.55 -21.88
C GLU A 83 8.40 13.74 -20.70
N VAL A 84 9.16 14.38 -19.80
CA VAL A 84 9.67 13.74 -18.58
C VAL A 84 8.95 14.33 -17.39
N GLU A 85 8.19 13.51 -16.68
CA GLU A 85 7.55 13.88 -15.41
C GLU A 85 8.13 13.01 -14.28
N ILE A 86 8.78 13.66 -13.32
CA ILE A 86 9.32 13.03 -12.12
C ILE A 86 8.57 13.61 -10.94
N THR A 87 7.97 12.74 -10.14
CA THR A 87 7.23 13.12 -8.93
C THR A 87 8.00 12.73 -7.68
N PHE A 88 8.07 13.63 -6.72
CA PHE A 88 8.65 13.44 -5.39
C PHE A 88 7.52 13.53 -4.37
N PHE A 89 7.25 12.44 -3.70
CA PHE A 89 6.15 12.37 -2.73
C PHE A 89 6.52 11.47 -1.56
N GLU A 90 6.35 11.96 -0.33
CA GLU A 90 6.63 11.22 0.92
C GLU A 90 8.04 10.59 0.99
N GLY A 91 9.05 11.27 0.44
CA GLY A 91 10.42 10.78 0.44
C GLY A 91 10.74 9.81 -0.70
N GLU A 92 9.81 9.58 -1.61
CA GLU A 92 9.92 8.63 -2.71
C GLU A 92 9.93 9.33 -4.08
N VAL A 93 10.54 8.66 -5.07
CA VAL A 93 10.55 9.10 -6.48
C VAL A 93 9.62 8.25 -7.30
N PHE A 94 8.84 8.92 -8.14
CA PHE A 94 7.95 8.27 -9.10
C PHE A 94 8.25 8.73 -10.52
N LEU A 95 8.19 7.82 -11.47
CA LEU A 95 8.14 8.10 -12.90
C LEU A 95 6.70 7.86 -13.39
N GLY A 96 5.96 8.93 -13.66
CA GLY A 96 4.53 8.84 -13.84
C GLY A 96 3.84 8.29 -12.59
N GLN A 97 3.31 7.06 -12.67
CA GLN A 97 2.67 6.37 -11.53
C GLN A 97 3.54 5.24 -10.95
N GLN A 98 4.72 5.00 -11.50
CA GLN A 98 5.60 3.93 -11.05
C GLN A 98 6.57 4.45 -9.98
N LEU A 99 6.52 3.84 -8.78
CA LEU A 99 7.50 4.04 -7.73
C LEU A 99 8.86 3.48 -8.14
N LEU A 100 9.94 4.22 -7.81
CA LEU A 100 11.33 3.86 -8.04
C LEU A 100 12.07 3.71 -6.71
N PRO A 101 11.97 2.56 -6.02
CA PRO A 101 12.47 2.40 -4.65
C PRO A 101 14.00 2.56 -4.53
N ASP A 102 14.75 2.01 -5.50
CA ASP A 102 16.22 2.09 -5.49
C ASP A 102 16.68 3.55 -5.68
N GLU A 103 16.00 4.30 -6.56
CA GLU A 103 16.26 5.70 -6.82
C GLU A 103 15.85 6.56 -5.61
N SER A 104 14.75 6.22 -4.92
CA SER A 104 14.32 6.89 -3.70
C SER A 104 15.40 6.82 -2.62
N VAL A 105 15.99 5.66 -2.39
CA VAL A 105 17.08 5.47 -1.45
C VAL A 105 18.35 6.19 -1.92
N LEU A 106 18.71 6.08 -3.20
CA LEU A 106 19.93 6.64 -3.76
C LEU A 106 19.94 8.17 -3.74
N PHE A 107 18.79 8.81 -3.94
CA PHE A 107 18.63 10.26 -4.05
C PHE A 107 17.86 10.87 -2.85
N ASP A 108 17.78 10.19 -1.72
CA ASP A 108 17.07 10.61 -0.52
C ASP A 108 17.39 12.06 -0.09
N GLN A 109 18.66 12.48 -0.15
CA GLN A 109 19.05 13.86 0.15
C GLN A 109 18.43 14.86 -0.85
N LEU A 110 18.48 14.56 -2.16
CA LEU A 110 17.89 15.41 -3.20
C LEU A 110 16.39 15.53 -3.01
N ILE A 111 15.71 14.42 -2.70
CA ILE A 111 14.27 14.37 -2.49
C ILE A 111 13.88 15.22 -1.29
N ARG A 112 14.59 15.09 -0.16
CA ARG A 112 14.33 15.91 1.03
C ARG A 112 14.52 17.40 0.77
N GLU A 113 15.57 17.78 0.03
CA GLU A 113 15.84 19.17 -0.30
C GLU A 113 14.74 19.74 -1.22
N LEU A 114 14.29 19.00 -2.23
CA LEU A 114 13.21 19.40 -3.11
C LEU A 114 11.88 19.49 -2.37
N SER A 115 11.58 18.51 -1.52
CA SER A 115 10.37 18.51 -0.68
C SER A 115 10.34 19.68 0.31
N ALA A 116 11.48 20.02 0.92
CA ALA A 116 11.59 21.20 1.80
C ALA A 116 11.32 22.52 1.07
N SER A 117 11.51 22.54 -0.25
CA SER A 117 11.20 23.65 -1.15
C SER A 117 9.81 23.56 -1.77
N GLU A 118 8.94 22.68 -1.26
CA GLU A 118 7.58 22.41 -1.75
C GLU A 118 7.52 21.95 -3.22
N VAL A 119 8.61 21.34 -3.73
CA VAL A 119 8.69 20.78 -5.09
C VAL A 119 8.15 19.36 -5.05
N GLY A 120 6.98 19.16 -5.64
CA GLY A 120 6.33 17.84 -5.69
C GLY A 120 6.48 17.12 -7.02
N SER A 121 6.57 17.85 -8.14
CA SER A 121 6.96 17.24 -9.41
C SER A 121 7.72 18.21 -10.30
N LEU A 122 8.60 17.65 -11.11
CA LEU A 122 9.34 18.33 -12.17
C LEU A 122 8.91 17.76 -13.52
N ILE A 123 8.48 18.63 -14.42
CA ILE A 123 8.06 18.25 -15.76
C ILE A 123 8.93 19.01 -16.74
N PHE A 124 9.58 18.26 -17.64
CA PHE A 124 10.38 18.80 -18.73
C PHE A 124 9.68 18.52 -20.06
N ARG A 125 9.50 19.58 -20.86
CA ARG A 125 8.81 19.53 -22.16
C ARG A 125 9.70 20.02 -23.29
N PRO A 126 9.45 19.58 -24.53
CA PRO A 126 10.11 20.16 -25.70
C PRO A 126 9.99 21.68 -25.72
N GLY A 127 11.09 22.36 -26.00
CA GLY A 127 11.19 23.82 -25.93
C GLY A 127 11.95 24.35 -24.71
N LEU A 128 12.32 23.50 -23.75
CA LEU A 128 13.27 23.84 -22.69
C LEU A 128 14.67 24.02 -23.33
N ASP A 129 15.26 25.18 -23.14
CA ASP A 129 16.63 25.44 -23.55
C ASP A 129 17.60 25.42 -22.36
N ARG A 130 18.90 25.50 -22.64
CA ARG A 130 19.95 25.46 -21.61
C ARG A 130 19.89 26.62 -20.62
N VAL A 131 19.52 27.82 -21.13
CA VAL A 131 19.42 29.02 -20.30
C VAL A 131 18.25 28.92 -19.34
N ALA A 132 17.11 28.43 -19.83
CA ALA A 132 15.94 28.16 -18.99
C ALA A 132 16.21 27.06 -17.96
N LEU A 133 16.93 26.00 -18.34
CA LEU A 133 17.35 24.94 -17.41
C LEU A 133 18.31 25.47 -16.34
N ALA A 134 19.28 26.30 -16.69
CA ALA A 134 20.22 26.93 -15.75
C ALA A 134 19.47 27.80 -14.72
N ARG A 135 18.51 28.60 -15.17
CA ARG A 135 17.66 29.42 -14.30
C ARG A 135 16.82 28.56 -13.35
N LEU A 136 16.19 27.51 -13.89
CA LEU A 136 15.43 26.58 -13.10
C LEU A 136 16.28 25.95 -11.98
N LEU A 137 17.46 25.44 -12.32
CA LEU A 137 18.37 24.83 -11.37
C LEU A 137 18.86 25.82 -10.31
N SER A 138 19.10 27.09 -10.69
CA SER A 138 19.44 28.16 -9.74
C SER A 138 18.31 28.36 -8.73
N ILE A 139 17.07 28.45 -9.17
CA ILE A 139 15.90 28.57 -8.28
C ILE A 139 15.80 27.36 -7.37
N LEU A 140 15.88 26.12 -7.92
CA LEU A 140 15.80 24.88 -7.16
C LEU A 140 16.99 24.66 -6.19
N SER A 141 18.08 25.41 -6.34
CA SER A 141 19.27 25.36 -5.46
C SER A 141 19.28 26.43 -4.38
N SER A 142 18.30 27.35 -4.38
CA SER A 142 18.15 28.38 -3.37
C SER A 142 17.70 27.80 -2.02
N ASP A 143 18.04 28.49 -0.93
CA ASP A 143 17.58 28.06 0.39
C ASP A 143 16.05 28.10 0.52
N PRO A 144 15.45 27.12 1.19
CA PRO A 144 13.99 27.07 1.36
C PRO A 144 13.39 28.34 2.00
N SER A 145 14.10 28.99 2.91
CA SER A 145 13.68 30.29 3.51
C SER A 145 13.58 31.39 2.47
N THR A 146 14.59 31.53 1.60
CA THR A 146 14.60 32.50 0.50
C THR A 146 13.48 32.26 -0.50
N LEU A 147 13.18 30.98 -0.79
CA LEU A 147 12.08 30.59 -1.66
C LEU A 147 10.72 30.98 -1.07
N GLN A 148 10.51 30.78 0.23
CA GLN A 148 9.28 31.17 0.92
C GLN A 148 9.09 32.70 0.96
N GLU A 149 10.14 33.46 1.28
CA GLU A 149 10.12 34.92 1.27
C GLU A 149 9.81 35.51 -0.12
N SER A 150 10.25 34.82 -1.19
CA SER A 150 10.01 35.20 -2.59
C SER A 150 8.63 34.76 -3.11
N GLY A 151 7.77 34.16 -2.28
CA GLY A 151 6.43 33.70 -2.67
C GLY A 151 6.37 32.31 -3.29
N GLY A 152 7.44 31.50 -3.10
CA GLY A 152 7.52 30.10 -3.48
C GLY A 152 8.12 29.86 -4.87
N VAL A 153 8.51 28.59 -5.10
CA VAL A 153 9.20 28.17 -6.33
C VAL A 153 8.40 28.49 -7.61
N GLN A 154 7.10 28.27 -7.60
CA GLN A 154 6.25 28.50 -8.76
C GLN A 154 6.22 29.97 -9.20
N ARG A 155 6.19 30.89 -8.23
CA ARG A 155 6.22 32.31 -8.53
C ARG A 155 7.55 32.72 -9.14
N MET A 156 8.66 32.26 -8.56
CA MET A 156 10.00 32.55 -9.07
C MET A 156 10.19 32.02 -10.50
N ILE A 157 9.68 30.83 -10.82
CA ILE A 157 9.73 30.25 -12.17
C ILE A 157 8.93 31.10 -13.16
N SER A 158 7.74 31.54 -12.77
CA SER A 158 6.90 32.42 -13.60
C SER A 158 7.55 33.77 -13.86
N GLU A 159 8.13 34.40 -12.83
CA GLU A 159 8.84 35.68 -12.93
C GLU A 159 10.12 35.56 -13.76
N ALA A 160 10.81 34.41 -13.70
CA ALA A 160 12.01 34.13 -14.51
C ALA A 160 11.72 33.83 -15.98
N GLY A 161 10.44 33.70 -16.38
CA GLY A 161 10.03 33.44 -17.75
C GLY A 161 10.51 32.09 -18.28
N ILE A 162 10.61 31.06 -17.44
CA ILE A 162 11.09 29.74 -17.80
C ILE A 162 10.04 29.03 -18.63
N SER A 163 10.36 28.71 -19.88
CA SER A 163 9.53 27.92 -20.78
C SER A 163 10.07 26.49 -20.90
N GLY A 164 9.17 25.52 -21.15
CA GLY A 164 9.54 24.12 -21.33
C GLY A 164 9.84 23.36 -20.03
N ALA A 165 9.71 23.99 -18.87
CA ALA A 165 9.75 23.32 -17.58
C ALA A 165 8.59 23.78 -16.68
N GLU A 166 8.00 22.84 -15.95
CA GLU A 166 6.92 23.08 -15.00
C GLU A 166 7.31 22.43 -13.67
N VAL A 167 7.16 23.17 -12.58
CA VAL A 167 7.28 22.65 -11.22
C VAL A 167 5.89 22.66 -10.62
N ARG A 168 5.44 21.53 -10.14
CA ARG A 168 4.22 21.45 -9.35
C ARG A 168 4.58 21.29 -7.90
N SER A 169 4.03 22.14 -7.06
CA SER A 169 4.10 21.88 -5.63
C SER A 169 3.18 20.68 -5.34
N VAL A 170 3.64 19.75 -4.51
CA VAL A 170 2.74 18.94 -3.73
C VAL A 170 2.20 19.87 -2.65
N LYS A 171 1.36 20.82 -3.03
CA LYS A 171 0.27 21.13 -2.13
C LYS A 171 -0.51 19.84 -2.09
N ILE A 172 -0.33 19.09 -1.01
CA ILE A 172 -1.39 18.27 -0.52
C ILE A 172 -2.59 19.18 -0.61
N LEU A 173 -3.35 19.02 -1.67
CA LEU A 173 -4.72 19.44 -1.66
C LEU A 173 -5.34 18.51 -0.60
N GLU A 174 -5.06 18.82 0.65
CA GLU A 174 -5.96 18.62 1.76
C GLU A 174 -7.21 19.44 1.47
N SER A 175 -7.81 19.21 0.32
CA SER A 175 -9.22 19.47 0.21
C SER A 175 -9.81 18.37 1.09
N VAL A 176 -10.46 18.81 2.14
CA VAL A 176 -11.36 18.00 2.98
C VAL A 176 -12.20 17.07 2.09
N ASP A 177 -12.51 17.49 0.86
CA ASP A 177 -13.24 16.74 -0.15
C ASP A 177 -12.45 15.57 -0.77
N ARG A 178 -11.12 15.66 -0.98
CA ARG A 178 -10.32 14.56 -1.49
C ARG A 178 -10.07 13.48 -0.44
N LYS A 179 -9.81 13.89 0.83
CA LYS A 179 -9.73 12.93 1.95
C LYS A 179 -11.06 12.23 2.16
N ARG A 180 -12.18 12.95 2.08
CA ARG A 180 -13.52 12.36 2.15
C ARG A 180 -13.84 11.44 0.98
N ALA A 181 -13.48 11.81 -0.25
CA ALA A 181 -13.67 10.97 -1.43
C ALA A 181 -12.79 9.71 -1.41
N SER A 182 -11.53 9.82 -0.97
CA SER A 182 -10.60 8.70 -0.81
C SER A 182 -11.02 7.77 0.34
N ALA A 183 -11.43 8.34 1.49
CA ALA A 183 -11.95 7.55 2.61
C ALA A 183 -13.24 6.81 2.22
N ARG A 184 -14.14 7.47 1.49
CA ARG A 184 -15.37 6.85 0.98
C ARG A 184 -15.05 5.69 0.03
N GLY A 185 -14.14 5.88 -0.92
CA GLY A 185 -13.71 4.83 -1.83
C GLY A 185 -13.04 3.65 -1.11
N ALA A 186 -12.28 3.91 -0.03
CA ALA A 186 -11.68 2.89 0.81
C ALA A 186 -12.76 2.07 1.54
N HIS A 187 -13.76 2.71 2.15
CA HIS A 187 -14.89 2.04 2.78
C HIS A 187 -15.69 1.21 1.76
N GLU A 188 -16.04 1.80 0.62
CA GLU A 188 -16.79 1.11 -0.43
C GLU A 188 -16.04 -0.16 -0.91
N SER A 189 -14.73 -0.09 -1.18
CA SER A 189 -13.98 -1.25 -1.64
C SER A 189 -13.83 -2.35 -0.57
N TYR A 190 -13.76 -1.96 0.69
CA TYR A 190 -13.72 -2.91 1.81
C TYR A 190 -15.07 -3.62 1.99
N ASP A 191 -16.18 -2.88 1.94
CA ASP A 191 -17.54 -3.43 2.00
C ASP A 191 -17.87 -4.31 0.78
N ASP A 192 -17.38 -3.95 -0.40
CA ASP A 192 -17.49 -4.76 -1.61
C ASP A 192 -16.75 -6.10 -1.45
N ALA A 193 -15.58 -6.10 -0.79
CA ALA A 193 -14.85 -7.34 -0.51
C ALA A 193 -15.63 -8.27 0.42
N ILE A 194 -16.25 -7.74 1.47
CA ILE A 194 -17.10 -8.49 2.38
C ILE A 194 -18.34 -9.03 1.64
N SER A 195 -18.98 -8.19 0.83
CA SER A 195 -20.18 -8.55 0.06
C SER A 195 -19.88 -9.64 -0.99
N LEU A 196 -18.74 -9.54 -1.66
CA LEU A 196 -18.26 -10.57 -2.58
C LEU A 196 -18.05 -11.92 -1.88
N LEU A 197 -17.44 -11.92 -0.68
CA LEU A 197 -17.23 -13.16 0.08
C LEU A 197 -18.54 -13.81 0.50
N ARG A 198 -19.57 -13.03 0.89
CA ARG A 198 -20.92 -13.53 1.16
C ARG A 198 -21.56 -14.14 -0.09
N GLU A 199 -21.40 -13.47 -1.23
CA GLU A 199 -21.91 -13.99 -2.51
C GLU A 199 -21.21 -15.30 -2.91
N ILE A 200 -19.89 -15.37 -2.76
CA ILE A 200 -19.10 -16.58 -3.01
C ILE A 200 -19.59 -17.74 -2.12
N ASP A 201 -19.83 -17.53 -0.82
CA ASP A 201 -20.37 -18.56 0.08
C ASP A 201 -21.71 -19.08 -0.41
N ILE A 202 -22.63 -18.18 -0.80
CA ILE A 202 -23.94 -18.55 -1.34
C ILE A 202 -23.81 -19.38 -2.63
N LEU A 203 -22.94 -18.94 -3.56
CA LEU A 203 -22.73 -19.64 -4.83
C LEU A 203 -22.10 -21.01 -4.63
N MET A 204 -21.14 -21.14 -3.70
CA MET A 204 -20.53 -22.42 -3.34
C MET A 204 -21.55 -23.40 -2.74
N ARG A 205 -22.37 -22.95 -1.80
CA ARG A 205 -23.42 -23.77 -1.21
C ARG A 205 -24.47 -24.26 -2.25
N ARG A 206 -24.70 -23.44 -3.28
CA ARG A 206 -25.58 -23.76 -4.41
C ARG A 206 -24.89 -24.55 -5.53
N ASN A 207 -23.59 -24.85 -5.38
CA ASN A 207 -22.75 -25.48 -6.40
C ASN A 207 -22.81 -24.75 -7.77
N THR A 208 -22.86 -23.40 -7.72
CA THR A 208 -22.95 -22.52 -8.90
C THR A 208 -21.55 -22.01 -9.28
N THR A 209 -21.32 -21.78 -10.57
CA THR A 209 -20.04 -21.27 -11.06
C THR A 209 -19.80 -19.84 -10.57
N ILE A 210 -18.64 -19.59 -9.98
CA ILE A 210 -18.19 -18.27 -9.52
C ILE A 210 -17.53 -17.54 -10.70
N ASN A 211 -17.87 -16.27 -10.88
CA ASN A 211 -17.28 -15.42 -11.90
C ASN A 211 -15.98 -14.79 -11.39
N SER A 212 -14.82 -15.16 -11.97
CA SER A 212 -13.53 -14.57 -11.62
C SER A 212 -13.42 -13.07 -11.96
N GLY A 213 -14.25 -12.55 -12.85
CA GLY A 213 -14.31 -11.12 -13.18
C GLY A 213 -14.69 -10.26 -11.97
N MET A 214 -15.70 -10.68 -11.20
CA MET A 214 -16.12 -9.99 -9.98
C MET A 214 -14.99 -9.96 -8.93
N ILE A 215 -14.29 -11.09 -8.76
CA ILE A 215 -13.15 -11.16 -7.83
C ILE A 215 -12.05 -10.20 -8.25
N LYS A 216 -11.70 -10.18 -9.54
CA LYS A 216 -10.65 -9.30 -10.08
C LYS A 216 -11.00 -7.82 -9.93
N GLU A 217 -12.26 -7.46 -10.12
CA GLU A 217 -12.74 -6.08 -9.99
C GLU A 217 -12.63 -5.59 -8.54
N VAL A 218 -13.15 -6.36 -7.60
CA VAL A 218 -13.09 -6.03 -6.17
C VAL A 218 -11.64 -5.97 -5.68
N VAL A 219 -10.81 -6.96 -6.02
CA VAL A 219 -9.39 -6.97 -5.64
C VAL A 219 -8.65 -5.80 -6.26
N ARG A 220 -8.96 -5.40 -7.49
CA ARG A 220 -8.36 -4.22 -8.12
C ARG A 220 -8.70 -2.95 -7.35
N ALA A 221 -9.96 -2.78 -6.94
CA ALA A 221 -10.37 -1.65 -6.12
C ALA A 221 -9.65 -1.63 -4.76
N LEU A 222 -9.48 -2.79 -4.11
CA LEU A 222 -8.67 -2.90 -2.88
C LEU A 222 -7.21 -2.50 -3.11
N VAL A 223 -6.57 -2.98 -4.19
CA VAL A 223 -5.18 -2.63 -4.55
C VAL A 223 -5.05 -1.12 -4.74
N ASP A 224 -5.94 -0.52 -5.54
CA ASP A 224 -5.91 0.91 -5.86
C ASP A 224 -6.08 1.76 -4.58
N ASN A 225 -6.97 1.34 -3.68
CA ASN A 225 -7.20 2.04 -2.40
C ASN A 225 -6.07 1.82 -1.38
N VAL A 226 -5.47 0.62 -1.31
CA VAL A 226 -4.30 0.39 -0.43
C VAL A 226 -3.10 1.20 -0.89
N VAL A 227 -2.86 1.29 -2.19
CA VAL A 227 -1.75 2.07 -2.74
C VAL A 227 -1.96 3.57 -2.54
N SER A 228 -3.19 4.08 -2.72
CA SER A 228 -3.50 5.52 -2.62
C SER A 228 -3.83 5.99 -1.21
N SER A 229 -4.34 5.13 -0.35
CA SER A 229 -4.91 5.50 0.97
C SER A 229 -4.63 4.44 2.02
N ARG A 230 -3.39 3.96 2.10
CA ARG A 230 -2.97 2.83 2.96
C ARG A 230 -3.47 2.96 4.40
N TYR A 231 -3.31 4.12 5.01
CA TYR A 231 -3.68 4.29 6.42
C TYR A 231 -5.19 4.16 6.64
N VAL A 232 -6.01 4.72 5.75
CA VAL A 232 -7.47 4.56 5.82
C VAL A 232 -7.87 3.10 5.68
N MET A 233 -7.24 2.36 4.73
CA MET A 233 -7.48 0.93 4.58
C MET A 233 -7.06 0.13 5.82
N LEU A 234 -5.95 0.50 6.47
CA LEU A 234 -5.51 -0.15 7.70
C LEU A 234 -6.44 0.16 8.89
N GLU A 235 -7.02 1.36 8.96
CA GLU A 235 -8.05 1.69 9.95
C GLU A 235 -9.28 0.78 9.83
N LEU A 236 -9.70 0.46 8.59
CA LEU A 236 -10.84 -0.41 8.34
C LEU A 236 -10.62 -1.85 8.83
N THR A 237 -9.38 -2.35 8.88
CA THR A 237 -9.09 -3.68 9.43
C THR A 237 -9.38 -3.80 10.93
N GLY A 238 -9.58 -2.68 11.62
CA GLY A 238 -10.05 -2.66 13.00
C GLY A 238 -11.55 -2.87 13.15
N LEU A 239 -12.34 -2.77 12.07
CA LEU A 239 -13.76 -3.06 12.08
C LEU A 239 -13.98 -4.57 12.22
N LYS A 240 -14.74 -4.98 13.22
CA LYS A 240 -14.93 -6.40 13.53
C LYS A 240 -16.39 -6.68 13.82
N ASN A 241 -16.95 -7.63 13.09
CA ASN A 241 -18.28 -8.14 13.35
C ASN A 241 -18.18 -9.60 13.80
N TYR A 242 -18.75 -9.90 14.96
CA TYR A 242 -18.65 -11.22 15.57
C TYR A 242 -19.42 -12.29 14.77
N ASP A 243 -20.61 -11.96 14.29
CA ASP A 243 -21.50 -12.91 13.59
C ASP A 243 -20.98 -13.26 12.17
N GLU A 244 -20.18 -12.36 11.57
CA GLU A 244 -19.63 -12.50 10.22
C GLU A 244 -18.10 -12.57 10.22
N TYR A 245 -17.51 -13.05 11.30
CA TYR A 245 -16.07 -13.09 11.55
C TYR A 245 -15.25 -13.53 10.32
N THR A 246 -15.66 -14.61 9.64
CA THR A 246 -14.89 -15.18 8.53
C THR A 246 -14.74 -14.20 7.36
N PHE A 247 -15.78 -13.43 7.03
CA PHE A 247 -15.74 -12.50 5.90
C PHE A 247 -14.91 -11.26 6.22
N TYR A 248 -15.08 -10.69 7.43
CA TYR A 248 -14.26 -9.59 7.91
C TYR A 248 -12.79 -9.98 8.03
N HIS A 249 -12.50 -11.16 8.56
CA HIS A 249 -11.15 -11.71 8.64
C HIS A 249 -10.50 -11.79 7.26
N SER A 250 -11.17 -12.36 6.27
CA SER A 250 -10.63 -12.49 4.92
C SER A 250 -10.39 -11.14 4.24
N ALA A 251 -11.29 -10.16 4.44
CA ALA A 251 -11.09 -8.80 3.94
C ALA A 251 -9.92 -8.09 4.63
N ASN A 252 -9.78 -8.27 5.96
CA ASN A 252 -8.66 -7.75 6.74
C ASN A 252 -7.33 -8.35 6.27
N VAL A 253 -7.25 -9.67 6.15
CA VAL A 253 -6.05 -10.36 5.68
C VAL A 253 -5.66 -9.91 4.27
N ALA A 254 -6.63 -9.71 3.37
CA ALA A 254 -6.37 -9.16 2.05
C ALA A 254 -5.79 -7.74 2.12
N THR A 255 -6.41 -6.86 2.89
CA THR A 255 -5.96 -5.47 3.08
C THR A 255 -4.56 -5.38 3.69
N LEU A 256 -4.30 -6.13 4.77
CA LEU A 256 -3.00 -6.19 5.43
C LEU A 256 -1.92 -6.79 4.53
N SER A 257 -2.25 -7.84 3.78
CA SER A 257 -1.34 -8.46 2.81
C SER A 257 -0.99 -7.51 1.67
N LEU A 258 -1.97 -6.77 1.16
CA LEU A 258 -1.74 -5.75 0.12
C LEU A 258 -0.91 -4.59 0.65
N ALA A 259 -1.15 -4.14 1.88
CA ALA A 259 -0.34 -3.11 2.52
C ALA A 259 1.13 -3.54 2.65
N LEU A 260 1.39 -4.78 3.06
CA LEU A 260 2.74 -5.35 3.11
C LEU A 260 3.31 -5.59 1.71
N GLY A 261 2.54 -6.17 0.80
CA GLY A 261 2.96 -6.48 -0.56
C GLY A 261 3.31 -5.25 -1.39
N SER A 262 2.58 -4.14 -1.21
CA SER A 262 2.82 -2.88 -1.91
C SER A 262 4.12 -2.17 -1.49
N THR A 263 4.71 -2.52 -0.35
CA THR A 263 6.04 -2.03 0.04
C THR A 263 7.17 -2.84 -0.59
N ILE A 264 6.88 -4.03 -1.11
CA ILE A 264 7.85 -4.96 -1.70
C ILE A 264 7.82 -4.88 -3.23
N SER A 265 6.63 -4.67 -3.80
CA SER A 265 6.46 -4.65 -5.25
C SER A 265 5.32 -3.71 -5.67
N SER A 266 5.59 -2.93 -6.71
CA SER A 266 4.58 -2.14 -7.43
C SER A 266 3.97 -2.86 -8.64
N ASP A 267 4.34 -4.13 -8.89
CA ASP A 267 3.74 -4.92 -9.99
C ASP A 267 2.26 -5.20 -9.70
N SER A 268 1.40 -4.57 -10.48
CA SER A 268 -0.06 -4.71 -10.38
C SER A 268 -0.53 -6.17 -10.50
N ARG A 269 0.16 -7.00 -11.30
CA ARG A 269 -0.18 -8.44 -11.42
C ARG A 269 0.15 -9.19 -10.15
N PHE A 270 1.31 -8.90 -9.56
CA PHE A 270 1.69 -9.47 -8.27
C PHE A 270 0.68 -9.08 -7.18
N LEU A 271 0.34 -7.79 -7.08
CA LEU A 271 -0.61 -7.29 -6.07
C LEU A 271 -2.02 -7.86 -6.28
N GLN A 272 -2.49 -7.97 -7.52
CA GLN A 272 -3.78 -8.61 -7.81
C GLN A 272 -3.80 -10.10 -7.44
N SER A 273 -2.73 -10.84 -7.75
CA SER A 273 -2.61 -12.25 -7.37
C SER A 273 -2.53 -12.41 -5.85
N LEU A 274 -1.76 -11.56 -5.18
CA LEU A 274 -1.64 -11.51 -3.72
C LEU A 274 -3.00 -11.21 -3.06
N GLY A 275 -3.68 -10.14 -3.49
CA GLY A 275 -4.99 -9.76 -2.97
C GLY A 275 -6.05 -10.83 -3.21
N THR A 276 -6.06 -11.45 -4.40
CA THR A 276 -6.97 -12.55 -4.72
C THR A 276 -6.73 -13.77 -3.82
N GLY A 277 -5.47 -14.17 -3.67
CA GLY A 277 -5.12 -15.30 -2.81
C GLY A 277 -5.41 -15.02 -1.34
N ALA A 278 -5.12 -13.82 -0.86
CA ALA A 278 -5.40 -13.40 0.51
C ALA A 278 -6.91 -13.31 0.80
N LEU A 279 -7.69 -12.74 -0.13
CA LEU A 279 -9.15 -12.63 0.02
C LEU A 279 -9.82 -14.00 0.07
N LEU A 280 -9.30 -14.96 -0.68
CA LEU A 280 -9.87 -16.31 -0.80
C LEU A 280 -9.11 -17.36 0.02
N HIS A 281 -8.13 -16.99 0.87
CA HIS A 281 -7.26 -17.97 1.56
C HIS A 281 -8.07 -19.01 2.35
N ASP A 282 -9.15 -18.57 2.96
CA ASP A 282 -10.03 -19.36 3.83
C ASP A 282 -11.27 -19.90 3.12
N ILE A 283 -11.39 -19.80 1.80
CA ILE A 283 -12.57 -20.26 1.05
C ILE A 283 -12.93 -21.73 1.34
N GLY A 284 -11.95 -22.56 1.68
CA GLY A 284 -12.17 -23.96 2.05
C GLY A 284 -12.94 -24.15 3.34
N LYS A 285 -12.96 -23.16 4.24
CA LYS A 285 -13.75 -23.21 5.48
C LYS A 285 -15.26 -23.20 5.21
N MET A 286 -15.70 -22.66 4.09
CA MET A 286 -17.10 -22.67 3.67
C MET A 286 -17.65 -24.09 3.45
N THR A 287 -16.77 -25.11 3.33
CA THR A 287 -17.17 -26.52 3.20
C THR A 287 -17.14 -27.29 4.51
N ILE A 288 -16.72 -26.66 5.61
CA ILE A 288 -16.68 -27.27 6.93
C ILE A 288 -18.03 -27.03 7.62
N ASP A 289 -18.43 -28.00 8.42
CA ASP A 289 -19.68 -27.91 9.18
C ASP A 289 -19.64 -26.69 10.11
N PHE A 290 -20.71 -25.90 10.09
CA PHE A 290 -20.87 -24.69 10.91
C PHE A 290 -20.70 -24.98 12.40
N GLU A 291 -21.18 -26.14 12.88
CA GLU A 291 -21.07 -26.54 14.29
C GLU A 291 -19.62 -26.79 14.70
N ILE A 292 -18.75 -27.25 13.78
CA ILE A 292 -17.32 -27.43 14.01
C ILE A 292 -16.61 -26.08 14.10
N LEU A 293 -16.89 -25.18 13.14
CA LEU A 293 -16.25 -23.86 13.08
C LEU A 293 -16.60 -22.97 14.28
N ASN A 294 -17.83 -23.10 14.78
CA ASN A 294 -18.34 -22.27 15.88
C ASN A 294 -18.46 -23.04 17.22
N LYS A 295 -17.84 -24.19 17.33
CA LYS A 295 -17.88 -25.01 18.54
C LYS A 295 -17.37 -24.22 19.75
N PRO A 296 -18.17 -24.09 20.84
CA PRO A 296 -17.70 -23.45 22.06
C PRO A 296 -16.81 -24.42 22.84
N GLY A 297 -15.50 -24.39 22.57
CA GLY A 297 -14.51 -25.22 23.24
C GLY A 297 -13.48 -25.86 22.29
N PRO A 298 -12.59 -26.70 22.83
CA PRO A 298 -11.54 -27.31 21.99
C PRO A 298 -12.13 -28.28 20.98
N LEU A 299 -11.54 -28.31 19.79
CA LEU A 299 -11.88 -29.27 18.74
C LEU A 299 -11.34 -30.66 19.11
N THR A 300 -12.09 -31.71 18.79
CA THR A 300 -11.58 -33.09 18.81
C THR A 300 -10.49 -33.25 17.75
N ALA A 301 -9.71 -34.33 17.84
CA ALA A 301 -8.68 -34.62 16.83
C ALA A 301 -9.25 -34.75 15.42
N ALA A 302 -10.43 -35.36 15.27
CA ALA A 302 -11.10 -35.50 13.96
C ALA A 302 -11.60 -34.16 13.41
N GLU A 303 -12.21 -33.32 14.24
CA GLU A 303 -12.63 -31.97 13.87
C GLU A 303 -11.43 -31.10 13.48
N TRP A 304 -10.35 -31.22 14.25
CA TRP A 304 -9.10 -30.50 13.94
C TRP A 304 -8.50 -30.93 12.59
N GLU A 305 -8.51 -32.23 12.27
CA GLU A 305 -8.09 -32.72 10.95
C GLU A 305 -8.98 -32.16 9.82
N ALA A 306 -10.30 -32.09 10.05
CA ALA A 306 -11.21 -31.49 9.08
C ALA A 306 -10.88 -29.99 8.85
N VAL A 307 -10.61 -29.25 9.92
CA VAL A 307 -10.20 -27.84 9.82
C VAL A 307 -8.84 -27.70 9.11
N LYS A 308 -7.85 -28.51 9.44
CA LYS A 308 -6.53 -28.48 8.76
C LYS A 308 -6.58 -28.79 7.26
N ASN A 309 -7.66 -29.38 6.79
CA ASN A 309 -7.82 -29.71 5.38
C ASN A 309 -8.34 -28.54 4.52
N HIS A 310 -8.77 -27.40 5.15
CA HIS A 310 -9.34 -26.28 4.39
C HIS A 310 -8.40 -25.67 3.34
N PRO A 311 -7.05 -25.61 3.49
CA PRO A 311 -6.20 -25.10 2.42
C PRO A 311 -6.25 -25.98 1.17
N ILE A 312 -6.33 -27.31 1.34
CA ILE A 312 -6.43 -28.26 0.24
C ILE A 312 -7.79 -28.15 -0.44
N THR A 313 -8.88 -28.17 0.35
CA THR A 313 -10.25 -28.04 -0.19
C THR A 313 -10.45 -26.67 -0.82
N GLY A 314 -9.94 -25.61 -0.22
CA GLY A 314 -9.99 -24.26 -0.75
C GLY A 314 -9.27 -24.13 -2.09
N ALA A 315 -8.04 -24.63 -2.20
CA ALA A 315 -7.31 -24.63 -3.46
C ALA A 315 -8.04 -25.44 -4.56
N ARG A 316 -8.66 -26.57 -4.21
CA ARG A 316 -9.48 -27.36 -5.14
C ARG A 316 -10.74 -26.61 -5.59
N GLN A 317 -11.42 -25.90 -4.70
CA GLN A 317 -12.59 -25.09 -5.04
C GLN A 317 -12.19 -23.90 -5.92
N ALA A 318 -11.15 -23.18 -5.53
CA ALA A 318 -10.62 -22.06 -6.30
C ALA A 318 -10.16 -22.48 -7.71
N ALA A 319 -9.58 -23.67 -7.87
CA ALA A 319 -9.18 -24.21 -9.17
C ALA A 319 -10.36 -24.46 -10.14
N ARG A 320 -11.59 -24.53 -9.63
CA ARG A 320 -12.80 -24.65 -10.45
C ARG A 320 -13.34 -23.30 -10.93
N ILE A 321 -12.77 -22.18 -10.44
CA ILE A 321 -13.16 -20.83 -10.87
C ILE A 321 -12.42 -20.52 -12.17
N PRO A 322 -13.11 -20.42 -13.32
CA PRO A 322 -12.46 -20.18 -14.60
C PRO A 322 -11.70 -18.84 -14.60
N GLY A 323 -10.46 -18.85 -15.04
CA GLY A 323 -9.64 -17.64 -15.17
C GLY A 323 -9.10 -17.07 -13.86
N LEU A 324 -9.16 -17.81 -12.76
CA LEU A 324 -8.46 -17.44 -11.53
C LEU A 324 -6.95 -17.67 -11.69
N ASP A 325 -6.14 -16.75 -11.12
CA ASP A 325 -4.67 -16.84 -11.21
C ASP A 325 -4.12 -18.05 -10.44
N LYS A 326 -3.17 -18.74 -11.04
CA LYS A 326 -2.49 -19.89 -10.41
C LYS A 326 -1.74 -19.50 -9.14
N SER A 327 -1.19 -18.28 -9.08
CA SER A 327 -0.51 -17.78 -7.87
C SER A 327 -1.47 -17.66 -6.70
N ALA A 328 -2.73 -17.25 -6.94
CA ALA A 328 -3.75 -17.24 -5.91
C ALA A 328 -4.03 -18.65 -5.35
N LEU A 329 -4.05 -19.68 -6.20
CA LEU A 329 -4.21 -21.07 -5.76
C LEU A 329 -3.06 -21.53 -4.86
N VAL A 330 -1.83 -21.11 -5.17
CA VAL A 330 -0.65 -21.40 -4.35
C VAL A 330 -0.78 -20.75 -2.98
N ILE A 331 -1.22 -19.50 -2.93
CA ILE A 331 -1.44 -18.77 -1.66
C ILE A 331 -2.50 -19.49 -0.80
N ILE A 332 -3.64 -19.82 -1.37
CA ILE A 332 -4.73 -20.54 -0.70
C ILE A 332 -4.23 -21.87 -0.12
N PHE A 333 -3.38 -22.59 -0.86
CA PHE A 333 -2.83 -23.86 -0.42
C PHE A 333 -1.78 -23.72 0.68
N GLU A 334 -0.91 -22.68 0.62
CA GLU A 334 0.31 -22.56 1.43
C GLU A 334 0.18 -21.66 2.66
N HIS A 335 -0.91 -20.90 2.86
CA HIS A 335 -0.97 -19.85 3.89
C HIS A 335 -0.77 -20.35 5.32
N HIS A 336 -1.01 -21.63 5.62
CA HIS A 336 -0.70 -22.27 6.90
C HIS A 336 0.60 -23.10 6.90
N MET A 337 1.36 -23.11 5.81
CA MET A 337 2.72 -23.59 5.86
C MET A 337 3.56 -22.62 6.68
N ARG A 338 4.50 -23.15 7.46
CA ARG A 338 5.39 -22.33 8.27
C ARG A 338 6.70 -22.07 7.54
N TYR A 339 7.36 -20.98 7.91
CA TYR A 339 8.65 -20.60 7.33
C TYR A 339 9.73 -21.66 7.57
N ASP A 340 9.71 -22.36 8.73
CA ASP A 340 10.61 -23.47 9.07
C ASP A 340 10.28 -24.78 8.33
N GLY A 341 9.25 -24.80 7.50
CA GLY A 341 8.78 -25.96 6.75
C GLY A 341 7.88 -26.92 7.53
N ASN A 342 7.58 -26.60 8.79
CA ASN A 342 6.53 -27.25 9.57
C ASN A 342 5.19 -26.57 9.31
N GLY A 343 4.08 -27.18 9.68
CA GLY A 343 2.74 -26.61 9.39
C GLY A 343 1.94 -27.53 8.48
N TYR A 344 0.88 -26.99 7.89
CA TYR A 344 0.00 -27.76 7.02
C TYR A 344 -0.44 -26.95 5.79
N PRO A 345 -0.81 -27.60 4.68
CA PRO A 345 -0.72 -29.04 4.45
C PRO A 345 0.73 -29.52 4.29
N THR A 346 0.99 -30.76 4.70
CA THR A 346 2.32 -31.36 4.53
C THR A 346 2.54 -31.74 3.07
N VAL A 347 3.65 -31.33 2.49
CA VAL A 347 4.06 -31.66 1.12
C VAL A 347 5.21 -32.67 1.10
N VAL A 348 5.19 -33.57 0.12
CA VAL A 348 6.17 -34.67 0.03
C VAL A 348 7.58 -34.17 -0.25
N SER A 349 7.71 -33.07 -1.00
CA SER A 349 9.01 -32.44 -1.29
C SER A 349 9.13 -31.12 -0.53
N ARG A 350 10.22 -30.94 0.23
CA ARG A 350 10.56 -29.64 0.81
C ARG A 350 10.73 -28.63 -0.32
N ARG A 351 9.83 -27.66 -0.37
CA ARG A 351 9.99 -26.48 -1.22
C ARG A 351 9.87 -25.23 -0.35
N THR A 352 10.54 -24.18 -0.79
CA THR A 352 10.37 -22.87 -0.15
C THR A 352 8.94 -22.36 -0.39
N GLN A 353 8.25 -21.96 0.67
CA GLN A 353 6.94 -21.32 0.59
C GLN A 353 7.01 -20.09 -0.31
N HIS A 354 6.02 -19.91 -1.17
CA HIS A 354 5.96 -18.78 -2.09
C HIS A 354 5.96 -17.44 -1.32
N LEU A 355 6.62 -16.40 -1.87
CA LEU A 355 6.71 -15.09 -1.20
C LEU A 355 5.33 -14.54 -0.81
N ALA A 356 4.37 -14.58 -1.73
CA ALA A 356 3.02 -14.10 -1.47
C ALA A 356 2.31 -14.89 -0.36
N SER A 357 2.55 -16.21 -0.27
CA SER A 357 2.02 -17.05 0.81
C SER A 357 2.62 -16.68 2.17
N ARG A 358 3.91 -16.32 2.22
CA ARG A 358 4.58 -15.83 3.43
C ARG A 358 4.04 -14.46 3.88
N ILE A 359 3.71 -13.59 2.92
CA ILE A 359 3.06 -12.30 3.19
C ILE A 359 1.69 -12.54 3.85
N VAL A 360 0.88 -13.41 3.25
CA VAL A 360 -0.46 -13.73 3.78
C VAL A 360 -0.37 -14.39 5.16
N ALA A 361 0.60 -15.28 5.40
CA ALA A 361 0.78 -15.91 6.69
C ALA A 361 1.05 -14.91 7.83
N VAL A 362 1.81 -13.82 7.56
CA VAL A 362 2.04 -12.75 8.55
C VAL A 362 0.75 -11.98 8.83
N ALA A 363 0.01 -11.59 7.79
CA ALA A 363 -1.24 -10.86 7.90
C ALA A 363 -2.34 -11.67 8.60
N ASP A 364 -2.49 -12.95 8.22
CA ASP A 364 -3.43 -13.89 8.83
C ASP A 364 -3.14 -14.09 10.33
N ALA A 365 -1.88 -14.35 10.68
CA ALA A 365 -1.49 -14.50 12.08
C ALA A 365 -1.80 -13.25 12.92
N PHE A 366 -1.58 -12.05 12.37
CA PHE A 366 -1.90 -10.80 13.05
C PHE A 366 -3.40 -10.62 13.26
N ASP A 367 -4.20 -10.73 12.19
CA ASP A 367 -5.65 -10.54 12.31
C ASP A 367 -6.28 -11.62 13.20
N ALA A 368 -5.82 -12.86 13.09
CA ALA A 368 -6.28 -13.96 13.96
C ALA A 368 -6.04 -13.70 15.45
N MET A 369 -4.94 -13.06 15.83
CA MET A 369 -4.62 -12.71 17.22
C MET A 369 -5.38 -11.49 17.71
N THR A 370 -5.66 -10.52 16.86
CA THR A 370 -6.33 -9.27 17.22
C THR A 370 -7.86 -9.35 17.11
N SER A 371 -8.39 -10.42 16.53
CA SER A 371 -9.82 -10.65 16.41
C SER A 371 -10.37 -11.49 17.56
N ARG A 372 -11.54 -11.13 18.06
CA ARG A 372 -12.28 -11.90 19.06
C ARG A 372 -12.78 -13.19 18.44
N ARG A 373 -12.46 -14.32 19.03
CA ARG A 373 -12.99 -15.66 18.63
C ARG A 373 -13.84 -16.23 19.74
N THR A 374 -14.68 -17.20 19.41
CA THR A 374 -15.54 -17.94 20.36
C THR A 374 -14.76 -18.52 21.56
N TYR A 375 -13.44 -18.73 21.40
CA TYR A 375 -12.60 -19.44 22.40
C TYR A 375 -11.48 -18.61 23.01
N SER A 376 -11.24 -17.38 22.55
CA SER A 376 -10.17 -16.53 23.10
C SER A 376 -10.53 -15.06 23.06
N SER A 377 -10.19 -14.34 24.12
CA SER A 377 -10.19 -12.88 24.10
C SER A 377 -9.22 -12.37 23.05
N ALA A 378 -9.61 -11.34 22.32
CA ALA A 378 -8.70 -10.63 21.41
C ALA A 378 -7.49 -10.12 22.20
N ARG A 379 -6.29 -10.31 21.66
CA ARG A 379 -5.09 -9.64 22.17
C ARG A 379 -5.13 -8.17 21.73
N SER A 380 -4.51 -7.31 22.51
CA SER A 380 -4.23 -5.97 22.02
C SER A 380 -3.31 -6.04 20.80
N GLN A 381 -3.40 -5.05 19.93
CA GLN A 381 -2.59 -5.03 18.71
C GLN A 381 -1.08 -5.05 19.01
N SER A 382 -0.65 -4.39 20.08
CA SER A 382 0.75 -4.42 20.54
C SER A 382 1.19 -5.81 21.05
N GLU A 383 0.32 -6.53 21.76
CA GLU A 383 0.59 -7.92 22.17
C GLU A 383 0.67 -8.86 20.97
N ALA A 384 -0.20 -8.67 19.97
CA ALA A 384 -0.16 -9.42 18.72
C ALA A 384 1.15 -9.16 17.96
N MET A 385 1.59 -7.90 17.89
CA MET A 385 2.85 -7.54 17.25
C MET A 385 4.07 -8.17 17.94
N LEU A 386 4.08 -8.18 19.27
CA LEU A 386 5.13 -8.88 20.05
C LEU A 386 5.09 -10.41 19.83
N ALA A 387 3.89 -10.98 19.70
CA ALA A 387 3.74 -12.42 19.41
C ALA A 387 4.22 -12.77 18.01
N LEU A 388 3.94 -11.93 17.00
CA LEU A 388 4.50 -12.05 15.65
C LEU A 388 6.03 -12.04 15.66
N ALA A 389 6.63 -11.07 16.36
CA ALA A 389 8.08 -10.97 16.48
C ALA A 389 8.72 -12.22 17.12
N LYS A 390 8.05 -12.83 18.11
CA LYS A 390 8.49 -14.10 18.73
C LYS A 390 8.32 -15.31 17.80
N SER A 391 7.42 -15.24 16.82
CA SER A 391 7.15 -16.31 15.84
C SER A 391 8.05 -16.21 14.59
N ALA A 392 8.81 -15.12 14.46
CA ALA A 392 9.77 -14.91 13.40
C ALA A 392 10.87 -15.99 13.46
N ASP A 393 11.42 -16.35 12.32
CA ASP A 393 12.41 -17.45 12.11
C ASP A 393 11.85 -18.87 12.24
N PHE A 394 10.70 -19.06 12.87
CA PHE A 394 10.06 -20.37 13.00
C PHE A 394 8.80 -20.47 12.14
N ALA A 395 7.72 -19.86 12.60
CA ALA A 395 6.45 -19.93 11.89
C ALA A 395 6.34 -18.92 10.77
N LEU A 396 6.94 -17.74 10.93
CA LEU A 396 6.82 -16.59 10.03
C LEU A 396 8.18 -16.15 9.49
N ASP A 397 8.17 -15.57 8.29
CA ASP A 397 9.34 -14.97 7.67
C ASP A 397 9.82 -13.76 8.50
N PRO A 398 11.08 -13.75 9.00
CA PRO A 398 11.58 -12.70 9.88
C PRO A 398 11.71 -11.34 9.18
N VAL A 399 11.99 -11.32 7.87
CA VAL A 399 12.11 -10.08 7.10
C VAL A 399 10.72 -9.47 6.91
N LEU A 400 9.75 -10.27 6.50
CA LEU A 400 8.37 -9.81 6.31
C LEU A 400 7.71 -9.38 7.62
N THR A 401 7.99 -10.08 8.71
CA THR A 401 7.49 -9.71 10.04
C THR A 401 8.02 -8.35 10.49
N ARG A 402 9.31 -8.07 10.29
CA ARG A 402 9.90 -6.74 10.59
C ARG A 402 9.32 -5.65 9.70
N LEU A 403 9.16 -5.93 8.40
CA LEU A 403 8.57 -4.97 7.47
C LEU A 403 7.10 -4.68 7.82
N PHE A 404 6.33 -5.70 8.19
CA PHE A 404 4.95 -5.54 8.65
C PHE A 404 4.87 -4.67 9.91
N ALA A 405 5.78 -4.89 10.87
CA ALA A 405 5.89 -4.04 12.06
C ALA A 405 6.26 -2.59 11.72
N SER A 406 7.05 -2.35 10.67
CA SER A 406 7.37 -0.98 10.24
C SER A 406 6.19 -0.25 9.60
N ILE A 407 5.27 -0.98 8.97
CA ILE A 407 4.08 -0.41 8.33
C ILE A 407 3.00 -0.04 9.34
N LEU A 408 2.72 -0.96 10.27
CA LEU A 408 1.67 -0.78 11.29
C LEU A 408 2.15 0.02 12.50
N GLY A 409 3.46 0.05 12.75
CA GLY A 409 4.03 0.55 13.98
C GLY A 409 3.88 -0.46 15.14
N ILE A 410 4.52 -0.16 16.26
CA ILE A 410 4.38 -0.94 17.50
C ILE A 410 3.00 -0.72 18.13
N TYR A 411 2.45 0.46 17.88
CA TYR A 411 1.10 0.85 18.25
C TYR A 411 0.30 1.08 16.95
N PRO A 412 -0.36 0.06 16.42
CA PRO A 412 -1.14 0.18 15.19
C PRO A 412 -2.29 1.19 15.30
N PRO A 413 -2.82 1.69 14.18
CA PRO A 413 -4.02 2.53 14.17
C PRO A 413 -5.15 1.93 15.01
N ARG A 414 -5.95 2.75 15.67
CA ARG A 414 -7.04 2.40 16.58
C ARG A 414 -6.61 1.84 17.96
N SER A 415 -5.30 1.65 18.22
CA SER A 415 -4.84 1.29 19.55
C SER A 415 -5.18 2.40 20.55
N VAL A 416 -5.81 2.05 21.67
CA VAL A 416 -5.96 2.97 22.80
C VAL A 416 -4.70 2.91 23.65
N VAL A 417 -4.10 4.06 23.92
CA VAL A 417 -2.82 4.16 24.62
C VAL A 417 -2.88 5.15 25.76
N ARG A 418 -2.18 4.82 26.85
CA ARG A 418 -1.90 5.75 27.94
C ARG A 418 -0.56 6.43 27.66
N LEU A 419 -0.56 7.74 27.71
CA LEU A 419 0.62 8.56 27.52
C LEU A 419 1.40 8.73 28.83
N SER A 420 2.64 9.19 28.75
CA SER A 420 3.52 9.34 29.91
C SER A 420 3.06 10.42 30.90
N ASP A 421 2.29 11.39 30.44
CA ASP A 421 1.64 12.42 31.27
C ASP A 421 0.37 11.91 31.97
N GLY A 422 -0.10 10.71 31.63
CA GLY A 422 -1.32 10.09 32.19
C GLY A 422 -2.54 10.19 31.28
N SER A 423 -2.54 11.05 30.27
CA SER A 423 -3.64 11.21 29.32
C SER A 423 -3.87 9.94 28.50
N ILE A 424 -5.05 9.80 27.90
CA ILE A 424 -5.43 8.69 27.03
C ILE A 424 -5.57 9.22 25.62
N GLY A 425 -5.01 8.48 24.66
CA GLY A 425 -5.12 8.78 23.23
C GLY A 425 -5.44 7.55 22.40
N ILE A 426 -5.95 7.79 21.20
CA ILE A 426 -6.19 6.78 20.18
C ILE A 426 -5.15 6.99 19.09
N VAL A 427 -4.43 5.92 18.73
CA VAL A 427 -3.43 5.97 17.67
C VAL A 427 -4.13 6.15 16.33
N MET A 428 -3.77 7.22 15.63
CA MET A 428 -4.27 7.53 14.29
C MET A 428 -3.42 6.84 13.20
N ARG A 429 -2.10 6.94 13.35
CA ARG A 429 -1.13 6.32 12.44
C ARG A 429 0.25 6.24 13.09
N PRO A 430 1.13 5.33 12.62
CA PRO A 430 2.53 5.33 13.04
C PRO A 430 3.24 6.63 12.61
N SER A 431 4.31 6.99 13.30
CA SER A 431 5.21 8.04 12.86
C SER A 431 6.33 7.43 12.01
N GLU A 432 6.68 8.11 10.93
CA GLU A 432 7.79 7.72 10.07
C GLU A 432 9.16 7.97 10.73
N LYS A 433 9.20 8.88 11.72
CA LYS A 433 10.44 9.24 12.43
C LYS A 433 10.79 8.27 13.54
N ASP A 434 9.77 7.77 14.26
CA ASP A 434 9.96 6.90 15.42
C ASP A 434 8.72 6.02 15.63
N MET A 435 8.87 4.71 15.41
CA MET A 435 7.77 3.73 15.56
C MET A 435 7.22 3.63 16.99
N LEU A 436 7.95 4.10 18.00
CA LEU A 436 7.50 4.16 19.39
C LEU A 436 6.71 5.42 19.73
N LYS A 437 6.70 6.40 18.82
CA LYS A 437 6.06 7.71 19.01
C LYS A 437 5.02 7.97 17.91
N PRO A 438 3.88 7.29 17.94
CA PRO A 438 2.85 7.43 16.93
C PRO A 438 2.19 8.81 16.96
N ILE A 439 1.39 9.10 15.92
CA ILE A 439 0.47 10.21 15.91
C ILE A 439 -0.82 9.75 16.61
N VAL A 440 -1.21 10.46 17.66
CA VAL A 440 -2.34 10.08 18.51
C VAL A 440 -3.39 11.20 18.56
N LYS A 441 -4.66 10.82 18.62
CA LYS A 441 -5.75 11.71 19.01
C LYS A 441 -5.96 11.58 20.50
N VAL A 442 -5.58 12.60 21.26
CA VAL A 442 -5.75 12.64 22.71
C VAL A 442 -7.22 12.91 23.01
N ILE A 443 -7.81 12.07 23.87
CA ILE A 443 -9.25 12.07 24.19
C ILE A 443 -9.53 12.32 25.67
N SER A 444 -8.52 12.22 26.55
CA SER A 444 -8.67 12.56 27.96
C SER A 444 -7.50 13.40 28.46
N ASP A 445 -7.72 14.11 29.55
CA ASP A 445 -6.65 14.75 30.31
C ASP A 445 -5.89 13.75 31.19
N PRO A 446 -4.80 14.18 31.90
CA PRO A 446 -4.06 13.32 32.81
C PRO A 446 -4.88 12.79 34.00
N ALA A 447 -5.97 13.43 34.36
CA ALA A 447 -6.90 12.99 35.40
C ALA A 447 -7.96 12.00 34.88
N SER A 448 -7.86 11.60 33.60
CA SER A 448 -8.80 10.72 32.89
C SER A 448 -10.19 11.32 32.65
N ALA A 449 -10.35 12.65 32.75
CA ALA A 449 -11.56 13.32 32.31
C ALA A 449 -11.56 13.46 30.77
N MET A 450 -12.70 13.19 30.13
CA MET A 450 -12.85 13.34 28.69
C MET A 450 -12.76 14.81 28.29
N ILE A 451 -12.03 15.09 27.22
CA ILE A 451 -11.79 16.43 26.70
C ILE A 451 -12.20 16.51 25.22
N GLU A 452 -12.25 17.72 24.66
CA GLU A 452 -12.36 17.88 23.22
C GLU A 452 -11.13 17.28 22.55
N PRO A 453 -11.30 16.30 21.64
CA PRO A 453 -10.18 15.56 21.08
C PRO A 453 -9.25 16.43 20.22
N TYR A 454 -7.93 16.27 20.38
CA TYR A 454 -6.93 16.94 19.56
C TYR A 454 -5.82 15.98 19.13
N VAL A 455 -5.20 16.25 17.98
CA VAL A 455 -4.17 15.36 17.39
C VAL A 455 -2.79 15.86 17.78
N VAL A 456 -1.93 14.92 18.21
CA VAL A 456 -0.52 15.17 18.57
C VAL A 456 0.36 14.16 17.85
N ASP A 457 1.41 14.63 17.21
CA ASP A 457 2.52 13.82 16.73
C ASP A 457 3.56 13.70 17.86
N LEU A 458 3.63 12.52 18.49
CA LEU A 458 4.55 12.28 19.61
C LEU A 458 6.03 12.30 19.19
N SER A 459 6.33 12.21 17.90
CA SER A 459 7.70 12.26 17.38
C SER A 459 8.26 13.69 17.30
N ASN A 460 7.42 14.70 17.37
CA ASN A 460 7.81 16.12 17.31
C ASN A 460 8.13 16.67 18.70
N ASP A 461 9.05 16.02 19.42
CA ASP A 461 9.68 16.48 20.68
C ASP A 461 8.73 16.95 21.78
N SER A 462 7.56 16.31 21.87
CA SER A 462 6.55 16.64 22.88
C SER A 462 7.00 16.25 24.31
N GLY A 463 8.10 15.52 24.47
CA GLY A 463 8.49 14.91 25.74
C GLY A 463 7.50 13.79 26.21
N ILE A 464 6.39 13.64 25.49
CA ILE A 464 5.34 12.67 25.77
C ILE A 464 5.63 11.38 24.99
N THR A 465 5.49 10.23 25.65
CA THR A 465 5.68 8.90 25.06
C THR A 465 4.50 8.00 25.40
N VAL A 466 4.34 6.91 24.66
CA VAL A 466 3.36 5.88 25.02
C VAL A 466 3.90 5.06 26.19
N ARG A 467 3.12 5.00 27.28
CA ARG A 467 3.46 4.24 28.47
C ARG A 467 2.90 2.82 28.45
N ALA A 468 1.69 2.66 27.93
CA ALA A 468 1.00 1.38 27.87
C ALA A 468 -0.08 1.39 26.79
N SER A 469 -0.35 0.22 26.19
CA SER A 469 -1.57 -0.02 25.45
C SER A 469 -2.69 -0.40 26.39
N LEU A 470 -3.89 0.09 26.13
CA LEU A 470 -5.08 -0.14 26.97
C LEU A 470 -6.12 -0.90 26.18
N ASP A 471 -6.96 -1.65 26.86
CA ASP A 471 -8.13 -2.26 26.25
C ASP A 471 -9.29 -1.24 26.29
N ALA A 472 -9.77 -0.87 25.10
CA ALA A 472 -10.86 0.09 24.92
C ALA A 472 -12.15 -0.36 25.64
N ALA A 473 -12.45 -1.65 25.63
CA ALA A 473 -13.64 -2.20 26.25
C ALA A 473 -13.64 -2.01 27.80
N ASN A 474 -12.48 -2.12 28.43
CA ASN A 474 -12.34 -1.90 29.86
C ASN A 474 -12.50 -0.43 30.27
N LEU A 475 -12.43 0.49 29.32
CA LEU A 475 -12.56 1.91 29.54
C LEU A 475 -13.89 2.48 29.02
N ASN A 476 -14.76 1.64 28.46
CA ASN A 476 -15.98 2.04 27.77
C ASN A 476 -15.74 3.10 26.69
N ILE A 477 -14.62 2.97 25.95
CA ILE A 477 -14.27 3.85 24.84
C ILE A 477 -14.70 3.17 23.53
N GLU A 478 -15.66 3.79 22.84
CA GLU A 478 -16.01 3.44 21.46
C GLU A 478 -15.04 4.18 20.54
N VAL A 479 -14.04 3.44 20.00
CA VAL A 479 -12.97 4.03 19.19
C VAL A 479 -13.52 4.70 17.94
N ASP A 480 -14.63 4.19 17.39
CA ASP A 480 -15.28 4.72 16.19
C ASP A 480 -15.84 6.15 16.37
N ASP A 481 -16.19 6.54 17.59
CA ASP A 481 -16.68 7.89 17.88
C ASP A 481 -15.58 8.97 17.73
N TYR A 482 -14.31 8.53 17.64
CA TYR A 482 -13.15 9.43 17.64
C TYR A 482 -12.36 9.39 16.31
N LEU A 483 -12.69 8.52 15.38
CA LEU A 483 -12.02 8.37 14.08
C LEU A 483 -12.86 8.96 12.96
#